data_5ad9dc1d061d9c34fb0d01c720ce98c6
#
_entry.id   5ad9dc1d061d9c34fb0d01c720ce98c6
#
_cell.length_a   1.000
_cell.length_b   1.000
_cell.length_c   1.000
_cell.angle_alpha   90.00
_cell.angle_beta   90.00
_cell.angle_gamma   90.00
#
_symmetry.space_group_name_H-M   'P 1'
#
loop_
_entity.id
_entity.type
_entity.pdbx_description
1 polymer ?
#
loop_
_entity_poly.entity_id
_entity_poly.type
_entity_poly.pdbx_seq_one_letter_code
_entity_poly.pdbx_strand_id
1 'polypeptide(L)'
;EMCIRDSPDAPTEEILDHLLVLFGRKILEVVPGRVSTEVDARLSFDTAATVARARRLIQLYKAAGIDRQRVLIKIASTWEGIEAAKQLEQEGIHCNLTLLFSLVQAVACANAGVKLISPFVGRIYDWYKKQAGSTWDDEAQAGSHDPGVKSVTNIFNYYKKFAIKTEIMGASFRNIGQIQALAGCDLLTISPELLQQLANTHTPLTPALDAHQAQAMAIEEIALDEARFRFLLNEDAMATEKLAEGIRNFVSDAIKLDQLIESVRQRV
;
A
#
# COMPACT_ATOMS: atom_id res chain seq x y z
N GLU A 1 9.17 -7.08 24.92
CA GLU A 1 10.09 -7.38 26.06
C GLU A 1 11.13 -8.44 25.66
N MET A 2 10.77 -9.58 25.09
CA MET A 2 11.68 -10.68 24.76
C MET A 2 12.86 -10.23 23.87
N CYS A 3 12.59 -9.52 22.77
CA CYS A 3 13.67 -9.02 21.89
C CYS A 3 14.62 -8.04 22.60
N ILE A 4 14.15 -7.29 23.59
CA ILE A 4 14.96 -6.34 24.38
C ILE A 4 15.80 -7.08 25.41
N ARG A 5 15.24 -8.11 26.08
CA ARG A 5 15.97 -8.94 27.05
C ARG A 5 17.08 -9.75 26.42
N ASP A 6 16.84 -10.28 25.21
CA ASP A 6 17.83 -11.09 24.49
C ASP A 6 18.99 -10.27 23.91
N SER A 7 18.79 -8.95 23.71
CA SER A 7 19.79 -8.05 23.14
C SER A 7 19.59 -6.62 23.68
N PRO A 8 19.90 -6.37 24.96
CA PRO A 8 19.62 -5.07 25.61
C PRO A 8 20.38 -3.90 24.99
N ASP A 9 21.57 -4.15 24.44
CA ASP A 9 22.44 -3.15 23.81
C ASP A 9 22.21 -2.99 22.30
N ALA A 10 21.28 -3.77 21.71
CA ALA A 10 21.01 -3.67 20.28
C ALA A 10 20.44 -2.30 19.90
N PRO A 11 20.80 -1.73 18.74
CA PRO A 11 20.19 -0.50 18.24
C PRO A 11 18.64 -0.63 18.17
N THR A 12 17.92 0.45 18.49
CA THR A 12 16.43 0.48 18.47
C THR A 12 15.88 0.02 17.12
N GLU A 13 16.55 0.38 16.04
CA GLU A 13 16.22 -0.06 14.68
C GLU A 13 16.27 -1.60 14.52
N GLU A 14 17.22 -2.25 15.17
CA GLU A 14 17.34 -3.71 15.12
C GLU A 14 16.22 -4.39 15.90
N ILE A 15 15.90 -3.87 17.08
CA ILE A 15 14.79 -4.35 17.89
C ILE A 15 13.47 -4.19 17.12
N LEU A 16 13.29 -3.06 16.42
CA LEU A 16 12.12 -2.79 15.59
C LEU A 16 11.99 -3.82 14.47
N ASP A 17 13.07 -4.14 13.75
CA ASP A 17 13.03 -5.13 12.68
C ASP A 17 12.62 -6.52 13.20
N HIS A 18 13.18 -6.95 14.32
CA HIS A 18 12.80 -8.21 14.97
C HIS A 18 11.33 -8.20 15.41
N LEU A 19 10.84 -7.09 15.94
CA LEU A 19 9.45 -6.93 16.34
C LEU A 19 8.49 -7.06 15.16
N LEU A 20 8.78 -6.38 14.04
CA LEU A 20 7.99 -6.45 12.81
C LEU A 20 7.93 -7.88 12.26
N VAL A 21 9.07 -8.58 12.25
CA VAL A 21 9.13 -9.97 11.79
C VAL A 21 8.38 -10.92 12.72
N LEU A 22 8.41 -10.71 14.04
CA LEU A 22 7.61 -11.47 14.99
C LEU A 22 6.11 -11.31 14.75
N PHE A 23 5.64 -10.06 14.54
CA PHE A 23 4.23 -9.81 14.18
C PHE A 23 3.86 -10.49 12.86
N GLY A 24 4.68 -10.33 11.83
CA GLY A 24 4.46 -10.94 10.53
C GLY A 24 4.38 -12.47 10.63
N ARG A 25 5.27 -13.10 11.42
CA ARG A 25 5.25 -14.54 11.68
C ARG A 25 3.94 -14.97 12.36
N LYS A 26 3.50 -14.24 13.38
CA LYS A 26 2.23 -14.52 14.08
C LYS A 26 1.03 -14.42 13.15
N ILE A 27 0.99 -13.45 12.26
CA ILE A 27 -0.05 -13.34 11.24
C ILE A 27 -0.02 -14.55 10.31
N LEU A 28 1.16 -14.96 9.85
CA LEU A 28 1.33 -16.09 8.94
C LEU A 28 0.98 -17.46 9.54
N GLU A 29 0.92 -17.59 10.88
CA GLU A 29 0.42 -18.76 11.58
C GLU A 29 -1.11 -18.93 11.38
N VAL A 30 -1.86 -17.85 11.16
CA VAL A 30 -3.33 -17.85 11.05
C VAL A 30 -3.86 -17.61 9.64
N VAL A 31 -3.06 -17.04 8.73
CA VAL A 31 -3.46 -16.79 7.34
C VAL A 31 -2.69 -17.67 6.37
N PRO A 32 -3.35 -18.26 5.35
CA PRO A 32 -2.67 -19.07 4.34
C PRO A 32 -1.92 -18.26 3.30
N GLY A 33 -2.22 -16.96 3.19
CA GLY A 33 -1.67 -16.06 2.17
C GLY A 33 -0.34 -15.42 2.55
N ARG A 34 -0.17 -14.17 2.14
CA ARG A 34 1.05 -13.37 2.33
C ARG A 34 0.83 -12.32 3.42
N VAL A 35 1.92 -11.88 4.04
CA VAL A 35 1.96 -10.72 4.93
C VAL A 35 2.76 -9.60 4.27
N SER A 36 2.35 -8.35 4.48
CA SER A 36 3.14 -7.17 4.11
C SER A 36 3.84 -6.62 5.35
N THR A 37 5.17 -6.44 5.25
CA THR A 37 5.99 -5.79 6.28
C THR A 37 6.58 -4.52 5.71
N GLU A 38 6.26 -3.38 6.33
CA GLU A 38 6.59 -2.06 5.82
C GLU A 38 7.98 -1.62 6.26
N VAL A 39 8.78 -1.11 5.33
CA VAL A 39 10.02 -0.41 5.66
C VAL A 39 9.72 0.94 6.30
N ASP A 40 10.65 1.44 7.10
CA ASP A 40 10.49 2.72 7.78
C ASP A 40 10.21 3.86 6.79
N ALA A 41 9.15 4.62 7.02
CA ALA A 41 8.74 5.72 6.15
C ALA A 41 9.78 6.87 6.09
N ARG A 42 10.70 6.94 7.05
CA ARG A 42 11.86 7.85 7.02
C ARG A 42 12.78 7.59 5.83
N LEU A 43 12.74 6.38 5.25
CA LEU A 43 13.51 5.96 4.08
C LEU A 43 12.82 6.24 2.74
N SER A 44 11.63 6.87 2.74
CA SER A 44 10.80 7.06 1.54
C SER A 44 11.49 7.76 0.38
N PHE A 45 12.56 8.51 0.63
CA PHE A 45 13.33 9.26 -0.37
C PHE A 45 14.79 8.77 -0.50
N ASP A 46 15.10 7.58 0.05
CA ASP A 46 16.42 6.95 -0.03
C ASP A 46 16.30 5.53 -0.57
N THR A 47 16.55 5.39 -1.88
CA THR A 47 16.50 4.11 -2.58
C THR A 47 17.46 3.08 -1.98
N ALA A 48 18.71 3.47 -1.70
CA ALA A 48 19.73 2.55 -1.22
C ALA A 48 19.42 2.03 0.19
N ALA A 49 19.02 2.93 1.10
CA ALA A 49 18.64 2.55 2.46
C ALA A 49 17.36 1.70 2.48
N THR A 50 16.37 2.00 1.62
CA THR A 50 15.16 1.18 1.45
C THR A 50 15.49 -0.24 1.00
N VAL A 51 16.35 -0.41 0.00
CA VAL A 51 16.80 -1.72 -0.49
C VAL A 51 17.54 -2.50 0.60
N ALA A 52 18.48 -1.84 1.31
CA ALA A 52 19.22 -2.48 2.40
C ALA A 52 18.29 -2.97 3.52
N ARG A 53 17.32 -2.14 3.92
CA ARG A 53 16.33 -2.51 4.95
C ARG A 53 15.43 -3.66 4.50
N ALA A 54 14.94 -3.64 3.29
CA ALA A 54 14.12 -4.70 2.72
C ALA A 54 14.84 -6.05 2.72
N ARG A 55 16.10 -6.08 2.28
CA ARG A 55 16.95 -7.28 2.29
C ARG A 55 17.15 -7.82 3.72
N ARG A 56 17.37 -6.93 4.69
CA ARG A 56 17.50 -7.30 6.10
C ARG A 56 16.23 -7.95 6.64
N LEU A 57 15.04 -7.35 6.40
CA LEU A 57 13.76 -7.92 6.82
C LEU A 57 13.54 -9.32 6.22
N ILE A 58 13.84 -9.53 4.94
CA ILE A 58 13.73 -10.85 4.29
C ILE A 58 14.71 -11.86 4.90
N GLN A 59 15.94 -11.45 5.26
CA GLN A 59 16.89 -12.32 5.96
C GLN A 59 16.37 -12.75 7.33
N LEU A 60 15.75 -11.84 8.09
CA LEU A 60 15.15 -12.14 9.39
C LEU A 60 13.96 -13.09 9.25
N TYR A 61 13.09 -12.92 8.25
CA TYR A 61 12.02 -13.86 7.95
C TYR A 61 12.56 -15.24 7.60
N LYS A 62 13.60 -15.32 6.78
CA LYS A 62 14.26 -16.57 6.42
C LYS A 62 14.85 -17.27 7.65
N ALA A 63 15.53 -16.52 8.54
CA ALA A 63 16.06 -17.04 9.80
C ALA A 63 14.95 -17.56 10.73
N ALA A 64 13.75 -16.97 10.66
CA ALA A 64 12.55 -17.41 11.37
C ALA A 64 11.83 -18.59 10.69
N GLY A 65 12.38 -19.17 9.61
CA GLY A 65 11.80 -20.31 8.88
C GLY A 65 10.66 -19.94 7.94
N ILE A 66 10.46 -18.67 7.61
CA ILE A 66 9.42 -18.19 6.70
C ILE A 66 9.96 -18.07 5.28
N ASP A 67 9.27 -18.68 4.32
CA ASP A 67 9.57 -18.52 2.90
C ASP A 67 9.30 -17.08 2.45
N ARG A 68 10.27 -16.48 1.73
CA ARG A 68 10.15 -15.12 1.20
C ARG A 68 8.95 -14.92 0.27
N GLN A 69 8.43 -15.99 -0.35
CA GLN A 69 7.21 -15.93 -1.19
C GLN A 69 5.95 -15.61 -0.39
N ARG A 70 6.00 -15.77 0.93
CA ARG A 70 4.92 -15.43 1.85
C ARG A 70 5.02 -14.01 2.41
N VAL A 71 6.04 -13.24 2.00
CA VAL A 71 6.31 -11.88 2.49
C VAL A 71 6.32 -10.90 1.34
N LEU A 72 5.63 -9.78 1.52
CA LEU A 72 5.74 -8.61 0.66
C LEU A 72 6.41 -7.49 1.45
N ILE A 73 7.45 -6.91 0.91
CA ILE A 73 8.03 -5.69 1.48
C ILE A 73 7.18 -4.50 1.06
N LYS A 74 6.61 -3.80 2.04
CA LYS A 74 5.73 -2.67 1.78
C LYS A 74 6.52 -1.36 1.78
N ILE A 75 6.39 -0.57 0.71
CA ILE A 75 7.21 0.62 0.42
C ILE A 75 6.30 1.76 -0.04
N ALA A 76 6.57 3.00 0.38
CA ALA A 76 5.85 4.17 -0.11
C ALA A 76 6.11 4.40 -1.61
N SER A 77 5.07 4.79 -2.36
CA SER A 77 5.12 5.00 -3.81
C SER A 77 5.71 6.37 -4.19
N THR A 78 6.87 6.71 -3.64
CA THR A 78 7.76 7.77 -4.14
C THR A 78 8.54 7.24 -5.35
N TRP A 79 9.20 8.13 -6.11
CA TRP A 79 10.09 7.67 -7.18
C TRP A 79 11.19 6.75 -6.63
N GLU A 80 11.81 7.18 -5.54
CA GLU A 80 12.88 6.45 -4.86
C GLU A 80 12.42 5.09 -4.34
N GLY A 81 11.20 5.03 -3.78
CA GLY A 81 10.60 3.77 -3.30
C GLY A 81 10.27 2.81 -4.45
N ILE A 82 9.81 3.33 -5.59
CA ILE A 82 9.52 2.54 -6.79
C ILE A 82 10.82 2.00 -7.40
N GLU A 83 11.89 2.80 -7.47
CA GLU A 83 13.20 2.34 -7.96
C GLU A 83 13.83 1.30 -6.99
N ALA A 84 13.61 1.44 -5.67
CA ALA A 84 13.99 0.40 -4.71
C ALA A 84 13.23 -0.90 -4.96
N ALA A 85 11.92 -0.84 -5.16
CA ALA A 85 11.09 -2.00 -5.46
C ALA A 85 11.51 -2.71 -6.75
N LYS A 86 11.87 -1.95 -7.79
CA LYS A 86 12.39 -2.49 -9.06
C LYS A 86 13.64 -3.36 -8.85
N GLN A 87 14.58 -2.89 -8.02
CA GLN A 87 15.78 -3.68 -7.69
C GLN A 87 15.42 -4.94 -6.90
N LEU A 88 14.54 -4.82 -5.91
CA LEU A 88 14.11 -5.94 -5.07
C LEU A 88 13.36 -7.02 -5.84
N GLU A 89 12.47 -6.63 -6.75
CA GLU A 89 11.74 -7.59 -7.61
C GLU A 89 12.69 -8.39 -8.51
N GLN A 90 13.76 -7.76 -9.04
CA GLN A 90 14.81 -8.46 -9.80
C GLN A 90 15.56 -9.51 -8.95
N GLU A 91 15.60 -9.32 -7.64
CA GLU A 91 16.18 -10.28 -6.69
C GLU A 91 15.17 -11.34 -6.21
N GLY A 92 13.92 -11.28 -6.68
CA GLY A 92 12.82 -12.14 -6.26
C GLY A 92 12.32 -11.81 -4.85
N ILE A 93 12.50 -10.57 -4.40
CA ILE A 93 11.90 -10.02 -3.19
C ILE A 93 10.68 -9.22 -3.64
N HIS A 94 9.50 -9.77 -3.37
CA HIS A 94 8.25 -9.15 -3.79
C HIS A 94 7.85 -7.95 -2.95
N CYS A 95 7.33 -6.92 -3.61
CA CYS A 95 6.99 -5.65 -3.00
C CYS A 95 5.49 -5.35 -3.09
N ASN A 96 5.00 -4.60 -2.10
CA ASN A 96 3.68 -3.99 -2.04
C ASN A 96 3.84 -2.47 -1.96
N LEU A 97 3.57 -1.75 -3.04
CA LEU A 97 3.71 -0.30 -3.08
C LEU A 97 2.45 0.37 -2.51
N THR A 98 2.65 1.14 -1.44
CA THR A 98 1.61 1.82 -0.67
C THR A 98 1.71 3.34 -0.79
N LEU A 99 0.80 4.08 -0.12
CA LEU A 99 0.65 5.53 -0.29
C LEU A 99 0.52 5.89 -1.77
N LEU A 100 -0.31 5.11 -2.47
CA LEU A 100 -0.57 5.24 -3.89
C LEU A 100 -1.94 5.90 -4.08
N PHE A 101 -1.95 7.05 -4.74
CA PHE A 101 -3.10 7.93 -4.88
C PHE A 101 -3.38 8.35 -6.32
N SER A 102 -2.48 8.04 -7.27
CA SER A 102 -2.61 8.47 -8.66
C SER A 102 -2.28 7.38 -9.67
N LEU A 103 -2.81 7.55 -10.90
CA LEU A 103 -2.49 6.65 -12.01
C LEU A 103 -0.99 6.71 -12.36
N VAL A 104 -0.34 7.87 -12.26
CA VAL A 104 1.08 7.99 -12.59
C VAL A 104 1.96 7.16 -11.66
N GLN A 105 1.62 7.10 -10.37
CA GLN A 105 2.31 6.20 -9.43
C GLN A 105 2.10 4.72 -9.81
N ALA A 106 0.87 4.34 -10.16
CA ALA A 106 0.55 2.98 -10.59
C ALA A 106 1.33 2.59 -11.86
N VAL A 107 1.39 3.47 -12.86
CA VAL A 107 2.16 3.23 -14.11
C VAL A 107 3.65 3.05 -13.83
N ALA A 108 4.23 3.88 -12.97
CA ALA A 108 5.63 3.73 -12.56
C ALA A 108 5.88 2.40 -11.84
N CYS A 109 4.96 1.96 -10.96
CA CYS A 109 5.02 0.65 -10.32
C CYS A 109 4.93 -0.51 -11.32
N ALA A 110 4.08 -0.39 -12.35
CA ALA A 110 3.98 -1.38 -13.43
C ALA A 110 5.29 -1.49 -14.21
N ASN A 111 5.90 -0.35 -14.57
CA ASN A 111 7.19 -0.29 -15.27
C ASN A 111 8.34 -0.88 -14.44
N ALA A 112 8.24 -0.79 -13.12
CA ALA A 112 9.17 -1.40 -12.18
C ALA A 112 8.95 -2.92 -11.99
N GLY A 113 7.88 -3.50 -12.53
CA GLY A 113 7.55 -4.92 -12.39
C GLY A 113 7.11 -5.32 -10.98
N VAL A 114 6.57 -4.39 -10.21
CA VAL A 114 6.15 -4.61 -8.82
C VAL A 114 5.07 -5.68 -8.72
N LYS A 115 5.17 -6.53 -7.71
CA LYS A 115 4.22 -7.64 -7.50
C LYS A 115 2.81 -7.15 -7.14
N LEU A 116 2.69 -6.15 -6.27
CA LEU A 116 1.41 -5.67 -5.76
C LEU A 116 1.44 -4.16 -5.49
N ILE A 117 0.33 -3.49 -5.77
CA ILE A 117 0.08 -2.11 -5.37
C ILE A 117 -1.15 -2.01 -4.46
N SER A 118 -1.12 -1.08 -3.51
CA SER A 118 -2.22 -0.80 -2.58
C SER A 118 -2.73 0.64 -2.76
N PRO A 119 -3.53 0.93 -3.81
CA PRO A 119 -4.14 2.25 -3.98
C PRO A 119 -5.19 2.50 -2.89
N PHE A 120 -5.21 3.74 -2.37
CA PHE A 120 -6.11 4.13 -1.30
C PHE A 120 -7.40 4.75 -1.84
N VAL A 121 -8.54 4.24 -1.38
CA VAL A 121 -9.87 4.72 -1.78
C VAL A 121 -10.36 5.82 -0.83
N GLY A 122 -10.51 5.52 0.46
CA GLY A 122 -11.14 6.43 1.41
C GLY A 122 -10.32 7.69 1.70
N ARG A 123 -8.99 7.65 1.63
CA ARG A 123 -8.18 8.86 1.82
C ARG A 123 -8.33 9.84 0.64
N ILE A 124 -8.57 9.34 -0.57
CA ILE A 124 -8.92 10.16 -1.74
C ILE A 124 -10.29 10.80 -1.52
N TYR A 125 -11.30 9.98 -1.15
CA TYR A 125 -12.63 10.47 -0.79
C TYR A 125 -12.58 11.59 0.25
N ASP A 126 -11.85 11.39 1.35
CA ASP A 126 -11.72 12.37 2.43
C ASP A 126 -11.14 13.70 1.94
N TRP A 127 -10.16 13.66 1.03
CA TRP A 127 -9.54 14.86 0.46
C TRP A 127 -10.55 15.66 -0.36
N TYR A 128 -11.28 15.01 -1.28
CA TYR A 128 -12.28 15.69 -2.10
C TYR A 128 -13.44 16.23 -1.26
N LYS A 129 -13.91 15.47 -0.28
CA LYS A 129 -14.94 15.90 0.67
C LYS A 129 -14.51 17.14 1.45
N LYS A 130 -13.27 17.18 1.90
CA LYS A 130 -12.69 18.34 2.60
C LYS A 130 -12.59 19.57 1.68
N GLN A 131 -12.17 19.38 0.43
CA GLN A 131 -12.06 20.49 -0.54
C GLN A 131 -13.43 21.07 -0.91
N ALA A 132 -14.44 20.23 -1.08
CA ALA A 132 -15.79 20.67 -1.41
C ALA A 132 -16.52 21.32 -0.21
N GLY A 133 -16.13 21.00 1.03
CA GLY A 133 -16.73 21.56 2.24
C GLY A 133 -18.26 21.39 2.27
N SER A 134 -19.00 22.48 2.44
CA SER A 134 -20.47 22.45 2.52
C SER A 134 -21.19 22.11 1.21
N THR A 135 -20.51 22.08 0.08
CA THR A 135 -21.09 21.72 -1.23
C THR A 135 -21.01 20.23 -1.52
N TRP A 136 -20.38 19.44 -0.63
CA TRP A 136 -20.27 18.00 -0.78
C TRP A 136 -21.62 17.29 -0.61
N ASP A 137 -21.95 16.41 -1.54
CA ASP A 137 -23.13 15.57 -1.51
C ASP A 137 -22.71 14.09 -1.42
N ASP A 138 -22.92 13.47 -0.25
CA ASP A 138 -22.53 12.08 -0.01
C ASP A 138 -23.26 11.07 -0.91
N GLU A 139 -24.51 11.34 -1.29
CA GLU A 139 -25.27 10.46 -2.19
C GLU A 139 -24.79 10.58 -3.63
N ALA A 140 -24.57 11.79 -4.11
CA ALA A 140 -24.06 12.03 -5.46
C ALA A 140 -22.63 11.51 -5.66
N GLN A 141 -21.84 11.42 -4.60
CA GLN A 141 -20.46 10.92 -4.60
C GLN A 141 -20.34 9.49 -4.05
N ALA A 142 -21.40 8.68 -4.09
CA ALA A 142 -21.39 7.31 -3.62
C ALA A 142 -21.10 6.29 -4.74
N GLY A 143 -20.67 5.08 -4.35
CA GLY A 143 -20.48 3.95 -5.25
C GLY A 143 -19.50 4.25 -6.38
N SER A 144 -19.89 4.08 -7.64
CA SER A 144 -19.04 4.34 -8.81
C SER A 144 -18.73 5.83 -9.04
N HIS A 145 -19.43 6.74 -8.36
CA HIS A 145 -19.17 8.18 -8.43
C HIS A 145 -18.13 8.65 -7.41
N ASP A 146 -17.80 7.82 -6.43
CA ASP A 146 -16.79 8.09 -5.42
C ASP A 146 -15.42 8.34 -6.09
N PRO A 147 -14.73 9.44 -5.76
CA PRO A 147 -13.45 9.78 -6.40
C PRO A 147 -12.35 8.75 -6.13
N GLY A 148 -12.34 8.10 -4.96
CA GLY A 148 -11.40 7.02 -4.66
C GLY A 148 -11.70 5.75 -5.45
N VAL A 149 -12.98 5.40 -5.61
CA VAL A 149 -13.41 4.30 -6.47
C VAL A 149 -13.03 4.56 -7.93
N LYS A 150 -13.28 5.77 -8.44
CA LYS A 150 -12.87 6.18 -9.81
C LYS A 150 -11.36 6.04 -10.00
N SER A 151 -10.56 6.46 -9.03
CA SER A 151 -9.10 6.35 -9.09
C SER A 151 -8.65 4.90 -9.25
N VAL A 152 -9.15 3.99 -8.41
CA VAL A 152 -8.79 2.55 -8.48
C VAL A 152 -9.34 1.90 -9.74
N THR A 153 -10.55 2.28 -10.19
CA THR A 153 -11.14 1.81 -11.46
C THR A 153 -10.25 2.21 -12.65
N ASN A 154 -9.75 3.44 -12.69
CA ASN A 154 -8.83 3.89 -13.74
C ASN A 154 -7.53 3.09 -13.74
N ILE A 155 -6.96 2.81 -12.58
CA ILE A 155 -5.75 1.97 -12.43
C ILE A 155 -6.06 0.55 -12.94
N PHE A 156 -7.17 -0.04 -12.53
CA PHE A 156 -7.60 -1.36 -12.96
C PHE A 156 -7.74 -1.43 -14.49
N ASN A 157 -8.45 -0.49 -15.09
CA ASN A 157 -8.67 -0.43 -16.53
C ASN A 157 -7.32 -0.31 -17.28
N TYR A 158 -6.42 0.54 -16.81
CA TYR A 158 -5.08 0.68 -17.39
C TYR A 158 -4.29 -0.64 -17.30
N TYR A 159 -4.25 -1.27 -16.14
CA TYR A 159 -3.49 -2.51 -15.94
C TYR A 159 -4.04 -3.66 -16.79
N LYS A 160 -5.36 -3.82 -16.85
CA LYS A 160 -5.97 -4.89 -17.67
C LYS A 160 -5.85 -4.60 -19.16
N LYS A 161 -5.93 -3.32 -19.59
CA LYS A 161 -5.69 -2.89 -20.98
C LYS A 161 -4.30 -3.32 -21.49
N PHE A 162 -3.28 -3.09 -20.71
CA PHE A 162 -1.89 -3.37 -21.09
C PHE A 162 -1.37 -4.72 -20.58
N ALA A 163 -2.26 -5.60 -20.11
CA ALA A 163 -1.93 -6.95 -19.60
C ALA A 163 -0.84 -6.94 -18.51
N ILE A 164 -0.80 -5.88 -17.69
CA ILE A 164 0.13 -5.70 -16.58
C ILE A 164 -0.17 -6.75 -15.50
N LYS A 165 0.87 -7.40 -14.98
CA LYS A 165 0.75 -8.53 -14.04
C LYS A 165 0.72 -8.13 -12.57
N THR A 166 0.99 -6.87 -12.27
CA THR A 166 0.91 -6.32 -10.91
C THR A 166 -0.50 -6.45 -10.36
N GLU A 167 -0.63 -7.05 -9.18
CA GLU A 167 -1.91 -7.20 -8.47
C GLU A 167 -2.35 -5.84 -7.89
N ILE A 168 -3.64 -5.52 -8.02
CA ILE A 168 -4.23 -4.31 -7.45
C ILE A 168 -5.00 -4.68 -6.19
N MET A 169 -4.61 -4.11 -5.04
CA MET A 169 -5.29 -4.31 -3.76
C MET A 169 -5.89 -2.98 -3.27
N GLY A 170 -7.16 -2.72 -3.60
CA GLY A 170 -7.86 -1.54 -3.09
C GLY A 170 -7.86 -1.52 -1.57
N ALA A 171 -7.60 -0.36 -0.96
CA ALA A 171 -7.38 -0.23 0.47
C ALA A 171 -8.00 1.05 1.07
N SER A 172 -8.10 1.08 2.41
CA SER A 172 -8.52 2.28 3.16
C SER A 172 -9.96 2.69 2.87
N PHE A 173 -10.89 1.75 2.95
CA PHE A 173 -12.32 2.00 2.73
C PHE A 173 -12.99 2.74 3.89
N ARG A 174 -14.04 3.53 3.58
CA ARG A 174 -14.88 4.25 4.55
C ARG A 174 -16.25 3.60 4.73
N ASN A 175 -16.74 2.89 3.69
CA ASN A 175 -18.04 2.23 3.71
C ASN A 175 -18.07 1.04 2.77
N ILE A 176 -19.10 0.18 2.91
CA ILE A 176 -19.26 -1.00 2.06
C ILE A 176 -19.60 -0.65 0.60
N GLY A 177 -20.18 0.51 0.32
CA GLY A 177 -20.47 0.96 -1.03
C GLY A 177 -19.23 1.13 -1.90
N GLN A 178 -18.13 1.64 -1.31
CA GLN A 178 -16.83 1.70 -1.99
C GLN A 178 -16.29 0.30 -2.32
N ILE A 179 -16.46 -0.66 -1.40
CA ILE A 179 -16.02 -2.05 -1.58
C ILE A 179 -16.83 -2.72 -2.69
N GLN A 180 -18.16 -2.60 -2.65
CA GLN A 180 -19.06 -3.17 -3.64
C GLN A 180 -18.82 -2.59 -5.04
N ALA A 181 -18.55 -1.28 -5.14
CA ALA A 181 -18.23 -0.61 -6.40
C ALA A 181 -16.85 -1.02 -6.99
N LEU A 182 -16.02 -1.74 -6.24
CA LEU A 182 -14.77 -2.33 -6.71
C LEU A 182 -14.83 -3.86 -6.79
N ALA A 183 -16.02 -4.45 -6.78
CA ALA A 183 -16.18 -5.88 -6.97
C ALA A 183 -15.62 -6.31 -8.34
N GLY A 184 -14.68 -7.24 -8.32
CA GLY A 184 -13.88 -7.66 -9.50
C GLY A 184 -12.44 -7.15 -9.46
N CYS A 185 -12.06 -6.29 -8.51
CA CYS A 185 -10.66 -5.94 -8.24
C CYS A 185 -9.87 -7.20 -7.83
N ASP A 186 -8.57 -7.24 -8.14
CA ASP A 186 -7.76 -8.42 -7.84
C ASP A 186 -7.77 -8.77 -6.34
N LEU A 187 -7.63 -7.77 -5.47
CA LEU A 187 -7.61 -7.90 -4.01
C LEU A 187 -8.23 -6.64 -3.36
N LEU A 188 -8.72 -6.80 -2.12
CA LEU A 188 -9.23 -5.71 -1.29
C LEU A 188 -8.76 -5.90 0.16
N THR A 189 -8.21 -4.85 0.77
CA THR A 189 -7.90 -4.80 2.21
C THR A 189 -9.06 -4.17 2.94
N ILE A 190 -9.81 -4.96 3.68
CA ILE A 190 -11.06 -4.57 4.34
C ILE A 190 -10.90 -4.68 5.86
N SER A 191 -11.34 -3.67 6.61
CA SER A 191 -11.32 -3.71 8.07
C SER A 191 -12.32 -4.73 8.63
N PRO A 192 -12.09 -5.26 9.85
CA PRO A 192 -13.02 -6.20 10.48
C PRO A 192 -14.47 -5.67 10.57
N GLU A 193 -14.63 -4.37 10.86
CA GLU A 193 -15.94 -3.72 10.97
C GLU A 193 -16.69 -3.72 9.63
N LEU A 194 -16.00 -3.42 8.53
CA LEU A 194 -16.58 -3.43 7.19
C LEU A 194 -16.84 -4.86 6.70
N LEU A 195 -15.99 -5.83 7.06
CA LEU A 195 -16.25 -7.25 6.80
C LEU A 195 -17.52 -7.72 7.51
N GLN A 196 -17.74 -7.31 8.77
CA GLN A 196 -18.96 -7.64 9.51
C GLN A 196 -20.20 -7.02 8.86
N GLN A 197 -20.11 -5.78 8.36
CA GLN A 197 -21.20 -5.13 7.63
C GLN A 197 -21.51 -5.88 6.33
N LEU A 198 -20.48 -6.27 5.57
CA LEU A 198 -20.66 -7.06 4.34
C LEU A 198 -21.31 -8.42 4.62
N ALA A 199 -20.91 -9.10 5.69
CA ALA A 199 -21.51 -10.39 6.09
C ALA A 199 -23.01 -10.28 6.41
N ASN A 200 -23.45 -9.11 6.87
CA ASN A 200 -24.87 -8.82 7.16
C ASN A 200 -25.63 -8.23 5.96
N THR A 201 -24.97 -8.07 4.81
CA THR A 201 -25.58 -7.50 3.61
C THR A 201 -25.99 -8.62 2.66
N HIS A 202 -27.28 -8.68 2.31
CA HIS A 202 -27.84 -9.72 1.46
C HIS A 202 -28.24 -9.23 0.06
N THR A 203 -27.89 -8.00 -0.29
CA THR A 203 -28.12 -7.45 -1.63
C THR A 203 -27.26 -8.20 -2.65
N PRO A 204 -27.83 -8.65 -3.78
CA PRO A 204 -27.03 -9.28 -4.84
C PRO A 204 -25.87 -8.38 -5.29
N LEU A 205 -24.67 -8.95 -5.34
CA LEU A 205 -23.47 -8.26 -5.78
C LEU A 205 -23.15 -8.69 -7.21
N THR A 206 -23.07 -7.73 -8.12
CA THR A 206 -22.56 -7.95 -9.48
C THR A 206 -21.14 -7.41 -9.59
N PRO A 207 -20.24 -8.06 -10.38
CA PRO A 207 -18.93 -7.51 -10.65
C PRO A 207 -19.04 -6.11 -11.26
N ALA A 208 -18.35 -5.14 -10.65
CA ALA A 208 -18.31 -3.76 -11.10
C ALA A 208 -17.10 -3.49 -12.03
N LEU A 209 -16.04 -4.30 -11.86
CA LEU A 209 -14.83 -4.25 -12.67
C LEU A 209 -14.72 -5.51 -13.54
N ASP A 210 -14.46 -5.31 -14.84
CA ASP A 210 -14.37 -6.38 -15.82
C ASP A 210 -13.12 -6.22 -16.70
N ALA A 211 -12.23 -7.21 -16.66
CA ALA A 211 -10.96 -7.19 -17.37
C ALA A 211 -11.14 -7.21 -18.90
N HIS A 212 -12.19 -7.88 -19.42
CA HIS A 212 -12.45 -7.93 -20.86
C HIS A 212 -12.95 -6.58 -21.37
N GLN A 213 -13.81 -5.91 -20.61
CA GLN A 213 -14.27 -4.55 -20.94
C GLN A 213 -13.08 -3.58 -20.92
N ALA A 214 -12.23 -3.66 -19.89
CA ALA A 214 -11.02 -2.83 -19.80
C ALA A 214 -10.07 -3.01 -20.99
N GLN A 215 -9.88 -4.24 -21.48
CA GLN A 215 -9.06 -4.53 -22.66
C GLN A 215 -9.61 -3.87 -23.94
N ALA A 216 -10.90 -3.71 -24.06
CA ALA A 216 -11.57 -3.08 -25.22
C ALA A 216 -11.52 -1.54 -25.17
N MET A 217 -11.21 -0.93 -24.02
CA MET A 217 -11.20 0.54 -23.88
C MET A 217 -10.10 1.20 -24.71
N ALA A 218 -10.38 2.40 -25.21
CA ALA A 218 -9.39 3.28 -25.86
C ALA A 218 -8.60 4.02 -24.76
N ILE A 219 -7.53 3.37 -24.25
CA ILE A 219 -6.63 3.95 -23.25
C ILE A 219 -5.25 4.07 -23.89
N GLU A 220 -4.66 5.26 -23.78
CA GLU A 220 -3.29 5.51 -24.28
C GLU A 220 -2.25 5.07 -23.25
N GLU A 221 -1.13 4.56 -23.72
CA GLU A 221 0.00 4.19 -22.88
C GLU A 221 0.73 5.44 -22.39
N ILE A 222 1.06 5.46 -21.09
CA ILE A 222 1.77 6.56 -20.46
C ILE A 222 3.26 6.22 -20.37
N ALA A 223 4.08 6.85 -21.19
CA ALA A 223 5.54 6.74 -21.06
C ALA A 223 6.03 7.62 -19.91
N LEU A 224 6.82 7.05 -19.00
CA LEU A 224 7.36 7.75 -17.83
C LEU A 224 8.88 7.60 -17.75
N ASP A 225 9.54 8.71 -17.51
CA ASP A 225 10.84 8.83 -16.88
C ASP A 225 10.69 9.54 -15.53
N GLU A 226 11.78 9.73 -14.80
CA GLU A 226 11.76 10.40 -13.49
C GLU A 226 11.18 11.81 -13.56
N ALA A 227 11.64 12.63 -14.52
CA ALA A 227 11.22 14.02 -14.64
C ALA A 227 9.71 14.11 -14.90
N ARG A 228 9.19 13.28 -15.81
CA ARG A 228 7.77 13.23 -16.15
C ARG A 228 6.93 12.66 -15.01
N PHE A 229 7.43 11.62 -14.29
CA PHE A 229 6.76 11.13 -13.09
C PHE A 229 6.59 12.22 -12.06
N ARG A 230 7.68 12.93 -11.70
CA ARG A 230 7.66 14.00 -10.70
C ARG A 230 6.75 15.16 -11.13
N PHE A 231 6.80 15.54 -12.40
CA PHE A 231 5.94 16.59 -12.94
C PHE A 231 4.46 16.21 -12.87
N LEU A 232 4.07 15.04 -13.40
CA LEU A 232 2.67 14.59 -13.40
C LEU A 232 2.13 14.32 -11.99
N LEU A 233 2.96 13.84 -11.08
CA LEU A 233 2.57 13.68 -9.67
C LEU A 233 2.35 15.06 -9.02
N ASN A 234 3.20 16.06 -9.33
CA ASN A 234 3.06 17.42 -8.82
C ASN A 234 1.78 18.11 -9.34
N GLU A 235 1.36 17.84 -10.59
CA GLU A 235 0.11 18.38 -11.15
C GLU A 235 -1.13 17.80 -10.46
N ASP A 236 -1.04 16.64 -9.84
CA ASP A 236 -2.11 16.04 -9.03
C ASP A 236 -1.98 16.49 -7.56
N ALA A 237 -2.65 17.60 -7.22
CA ALA A 237 -2.61 18.17 -5.87
C ALA A 237 -3.06 17.16 -4.80
N MET A 238 -4.13 16.38 -5.08
CA MET A 238 -4.64 15.37 -4.14
C MET A 238 -3.56 14.30 -3.88
N ALA A 239 -2.95 13.74 -4.91
CA ALA A 239 -1.95 12.69 -4.77
C ALA A 239 -0.69 13.21 -4.06
N THR A 240 -0.20 14.40 -4.41
CA THR A 240 0.98 15.03 -3.80
C THR A 240 0.75 15.29 -2.32
N GLU A 241 -0.38 15.90 -1.96
CA GLU A 241 -0.71 16.21 -0.56
C GLU A 241 -0.88 14.93 0.26
N LYS A 242 -1.61 13.93 -0.27
CA LYS A 242 -1.87 12.67 0.45
C LYS A 242 -0.65 11.77 0.58
N LEU A 243 0.24 11.75 -0.39
CA LEU A 243 1.52 11.05 -0.28
C LEU A 243 2.38 11.68 0.83
N ALA A 244 2.55 13.00 0.80
CA ALA A 244 3.35 13.73 1.78
C ALA A 244 2.74 13.60 3.21
N GLU A 245 1.43 13.76 3.35
CA GLU A 245 0.71 13.57 4.62
C GLU A 245 0.88 12.13 5.13
N GLY A 246 0.73 11.14 4.26
CA GLY A 246 0.88 9.72 4.60
C GLY A 246 2.26 9.39 5.14
N ILE A 247 3.32 9.87 4.48
CA ILE A 247 4.70 9.69 4.94
C ILE A 247 4.89 10.34 6.33
N ARG A 248 4.44 11.58 6.53
CA ARG A 248 4.54 12.26 7.84
C ARG A 248 3.81 11.51 8.96
N ASN A 249 2.62 10.98 8.69
CA ASN A 249 1.86 10.23 9.67
C ASN A 249 2.57 8.92 10.04
N PHE A 250 3.08 8.18 9.07
CA PHE A 250 3.83 6.94 9.31
C PHE A 250 5.13 7.20 10.07
N VAL A 251 5.84 8.29 9.77
CA VAL A 251 7.02 8.73 10.53
C VAL A 251 6.65 9.07 11.98
N SER A 252 5.53 9.79 12.18
CA SER A 252 5.04 10.10 13.55
C SER A 252 4.75 8.81 14.35
N ASP A 253 4.16 7.81 13.73
CA ASP A 253 3.87 6.53 14.38
C ASP A 253 5.15 5.71 14.62
N ALA A 254 6.13 5.75 13.71
CA ALA A 254 7.45 5.14 13.91
C ALA A 254 8.18 5.76 15.12
N ILE A 255 8.15 7.09 15.28
CA ILE A 255 8.73 7.79 16.43
C ILE A 255 8.07 7.35 17.74
N LYS A 256 6.75 7.21 17.78
CA LYS A 256 6.04 6.70 18.97
C LYS A 256 6.48 5.28 19.33
N LEU A 257 6.68 4.44 18.31
CA LEU A 257 7.15 3.07 18.51
C LEU A 257 8.59 3.04 19.02
N ASP A 258 9.48 3.89 18.48
CA ASP A 258 10.85 4.04 18.99
C ASP A 258 10.83 4.44 20.48
N GLN A 259 10.00 5.43 20.86
CA GLN A 259 9.84 5.87 22.24
C GLN A 259 9.30 4.75 23.16
N LEU A 260 8.36 3.94 22.67
CA LEU A 260 7.85 2.79 23.41
C LEU A 260 8.96 1.76 23.64
N ILE A 261 9.76 1.43 22.65
CA ILE A 261 10.90 0.51 22.78
C ILE A 261 11.89 1.03 23.84
N GLU A 262 12.26 2.31 23.77
CA GLU A 262 13.18 2.91 24.76
C GLU A 262 12.58 2.90 26.18
N SER A 263 11.28 3.15 26.32
CA SER A 263 10.62 3.09 27.62
C SER A 263 10.60 1.69 28.24
N VAL A 264 10.47 0.66 27.41
CA VAL A 264 10.54 -0.73 27.84
C VAL A 264 11.98 -1.12 28.20
N ARG A 265 12.97 -0.66 27.40
CA ARG A 265 14.41 -0.90 27.68
C ARG A 265 14.84 -0.39 29.06
N GLN A 266 14.33 0.79 29.48
CA GLN A 266 14.62 1.37 30.78
C GLN A 266 14.01 0.59 31.98
N ARG A 267 13.05 -0.30 31.73
CA ARG A 267 12.36 -1.09 32.77
C ARG A 267 12.89 -2.52 32.91
N VAL A 268 13.72 -2.95 32.00
CA VAL A 268 14.32 -4.29 31.93
C VAL A 268 15.77 -4.23 32.38
#